data_3066dca9fb5fd197b6f8f8de01899c4b
#
_entry.id   3066dca9fb5fd197b6f8f8de01899c4b
#
_cell.length_a   1.000
_cell.length_b   1.000
_cell.length_c   1.000
_cell.angle_alpha   90.00
_cell.angle_beta   90.00
_cell.angle_gamma   90.00
#
_symmetry.space_group_name_H-M   'P 1'
#
loop_
_entity.id
_entity.type
_entity.pdbx_description
1 polymer ?
#
loop_
_entity_poly.entity_id
_entity_poly.type
_entity_poly.pdbx_seq_one_letter_code
_entity_poly.pdbx_strand_id
1 'polypeptide(L)'
;MIDYYKILGVKQDASVAEIKRAYRKKAKLLHPDRRNSADSEEFKILARAYEILSNSRQRSIFDASFFTRFSMRRENQNVFDYRSWLSERMDYESRAKLIFFDLMHHREDEAVVEFKRMSMNHIDFSLKKWFTREDFMDYGYILAEELVLREEFYDAINLLEQIIIMEYSYSYFRLFFPEVMDFTREVLRNHIDGTISDELAIDVFERALDLGFSRSDNVFFLSKMSEAYIRIGDAHAARLCIDEIHNL
;
A
#
# COMPACT_ATOMS: atom_id res chain seq x y z
N MET A 1 20.23 24.99 1.18
CA MET A 1 19.47 23.77 1.57
C MET A 1 18.50 23.48 0.43
N ILE A 2 18.46 22.26 -0.05
CA ILE A 2 17.61 21.86 -1.18
C ILE A 2 16.16 21.75 -0.66
N ASP A 3 15.21 22.36 -1.39
CA ASP A 3 13.77 22.28 -1.09
C ASP A 3 13.20 21.02 -1.75
N TYR A 4 13.05 19.96 -0.98
CA TYR A 4 12.55 18.67 -1.48
C TYR A 4 11.09 18.73 -1.89
N TYR A 5 10.26 19.57 -1.27
CA TYR A 5 8.87 19.77 -1.68
C TYR A 5 8.78 20.37 -3.09
N LYS A 6 9.64 21.37 -3.36
CA LYS A 6 9.71 21.98 -4.69
C LYS A 6 10.23 21.00 -5.76
N ILE A 7 11.17 20.12 -5.38
CA ILE A 7 11.69 19.09 -6.29
C ILE A 7 10.61 18.10 -6.68
N LEU A 8 9.83 17.60 -5.72
CA LEU A 8 8.68 16.75 -6.00
C LEU A 8 7.53 17.52 -6.65
N GLY A 9 7.47 18.86 -6.47
CA GLY A 9 6.36 19.69 -6.97
C GLY A 9 5.09 19.52 -6.16
N VAL A 10 5.24 19.26 -4.86
CA VAL A 10 4.15 19.10 -3.90
C VAL A 10 4.15 20.24 -2.89
N LYS A 11 3.04 20.43 -2.19
CA LYS A 11 2.96 21.38 -1.08
C LYS A 11 3.67 20.83 0.14
N GLN A 12 4.00 21.72 1.09
CA GLN A 12 4.64 21.35 2.35
C GLN A 12 3.73 20.55 3.29
N ASP A 13 2.42 20.64 3.10
CA ASP A 13 1.39 19.88 3.80
C ASP A 13 0.95 18.64 3.03
N ALA A 14 1.66 18.27 1.96
CA ALA A 14 1.32 17.10 1.14
C ALA A 14 1.39 15.82 1.96
N SER A 15 0.39 14.96 1.77
CA SER A 15 0.34 13.61 2.32
C SER A 15 1.43 12.70 1.73
N VAL A 16 1.71 11.60 2.39
CA VAL A 16 2.65 10.57 1.87
C VAL A 16 2.16 10.04 0.51
N ALA A 17 0.83 9.90 0.33
CA ALA A 17 0.26 9.49 -0.95
C ALA A 17 0.53 10.48 -2.08
N GLU A 18 0.37 11.78 -1.81
CA GLU A 18 0.67 12.82 -2.79
C GLU A 18 2.17 12.85 -3.12
N ILE A 19 3.04 12.66 -2.11
CA ILE A 19 4.49 12.56 -2.28
C ILE A 19 4.85 11.36 -3.17
N LYS A 20 4.28 10.17 -2.88
CA LYS A 20 4.47 8.96 -3.69
C LYS A 20 3.96 9.17 -5.12
N ARG A 21 2.78 9.75 -5.30
CA ARG A 21 2.21 10.07 -6.63
C ARG A 21 3.10 11.04 -7.42
N ALA A 22 3.56 12.11 -6.78
CA ALA A 22 4.42 13.10 -7.41
C ALA A 22 5.78 12.51 -7.82
N TYR A 23 6.36 11.68 -6.95
CA TYR A 23 7.59 10.95 -7.26
C TYR A 23 7.41 10.05 -8.48
N ARG A 24 6.39 9.18 -8.50
CA ARG A 24 6.12 8.28 -9.63
C ARG A 24 5.95 9.04 -10.94
N LYS A 25 5.21 10.15 -10.92
CA LYS A 25 5.01 11.01 -12.09
C LYS A 25 6.33 11.57 -12.63
N LYS A 26 7.20 12.08 -11.74
CA LYS A 26 8.50 12.67 -12.13
C LYS A 26 9.54 11.62 -12.46
N ALA A 27 9.60 10.52 -11.71
CA ALA A 27 10.50 9.41 -11.98
C ALA A 27 10.29 8.83 -13.38
N LYS A 28 9.02 8.70 -13.82
CA LYS A 28 8.68 8.28 -15.17
C LYS A 28 9.20 9.23 -16.27
N LEU A 29 9.27 10.53 -15.98
CA LEU A 29 9.79 11.54 -16.93
C LEU A 29 11.32 11.57 -16.97
N LEU A 30 11.96 11.28 -15.84
CA LEU A 30 13.42 11.38 -15.66
C LEU A 30 14.13 10.02 -15.74
N HIS A 31 13.39 8.93 -16.04
CA HIS A 31 13.96 7.59 -16.08
C HIS A 31 15.08 7.49 -17.13
N PRO A 32 16.24 6.88 -16.78
CA PRO A 32 17.43 6.82 -17.66
C PRO A 32 17.18 6.16 -19.02
N ASP A 33 16.29 5.17 -19.13
CA ASP A 33 15.91 4.52 -20.40
C ASP A 33 15.32 5.49 -21.44
N ARG A 34 14.81 6.64 -21.02
CA ARG A 34 14.25 7.66 -21.93
C ARG A 34 15.25 8.73 -22.36
N ARG A 35 16.38 8.88 -21.67
CA ARG A 35 17.33 9.99 -21.89
C ARG A 35 18.78 9.57 -22.04
N ASN A 36 19.12 8.35 -22.32
CA ASN A 36 20.51 7.88 -22.55
C ASN A 36 21.55 8.33 -21.50
N SER A 37 21.15 8.68 -20.29
CA SER A 37 22.04 9.08 -19.21
C SER A 37 21.62 8.37 -17.91
N ALA A 38 22.26 7.25 -17.65
CA ALA A 38 22.03 6.41 -16.46
C ALA A 38 22.35 7.11 -15.12
N ASP A 39 22.82 8.36 -15.14
CA ASP A 39 23.33 9.12 -14.01
C ASP A 39 22.84 10.56 -13.97
N SER A 40 21.56 10.82 -14.28
CA SER A 40 21.11 12.21 -14.17
C SER A 40 21.07 12.62 -12.70
N GLU A 41 21.84 13.65 -12.34
CA GLU A 41 21.81 14.27 -11.00
C GLU A 41 20.39 14.67 -10.58
N GLU A 42 19.54 14.99 -11.55
CA GLU A 42 18.12 15.29 -11.32
C GLU A 42 17.35 14.11 -10.77
N PHE A 43 17.61 12.89 -11.28
CA PHE A 43 16.97 11.67 -10.78
C PHE A 43 17.45 11.32 -9.36
N LYS A 44 18.75 11.46 -9.09
CA LYS A 44 19.32 11.24 -7.75
C LYS A 44 18.70 12.18 -6.71
N ILE A 45 18.57 13.46 -7.08
CA ILE A 45 17.97 14.47 -6.20
C ILE A 45 16.47 14.18 -5.99
N LEU A 46 15.77 13.75 -7.04
CA LEU A 46 14.35 13.35 -6.96
C LEU A 46 14.17 12.14 -6.04
N ALA A 47 14.99 11.10 -6.19
CA ALA A 47 14.98 9.92 -5.35
C ALA A 47 15.28 10.27 -3.88
N ARG A 48 16.27 11.16 -3.64
CA ARG A 48 16.60 11.64 -2.29
C ARG A 48 15.46 12.44 -1.67
N ALA A 49 14.77 13.28 -2.45
CA ALA A 49 13.59 14.02 -2.00
C ALA A 49 12.47 13.07 -1.58
N TYR A 50 12.23 12.03 -2.36
CA TYR A 50 11.25 11.00 -2.05
C TYR A 50 11.61 10.24 -0.78
N GLU A 51 12.84 9.72 -0.65
CA GLU A 51 13.33 9.01 0.53
C GLU A 51 13.08 9.79 1.82
N ILE A 52 13.39 11.08 1.83
CA ILE A 52 13.25 11.93 3.03
C ILE A 52 11.80 12.26 3.31
N LEU A 53 11.02 12.63 2.30
CA LEU A 53 9.65 13.11 2.51
C LEU A 53 8.61 11.99 2.65
N SER A 54 8.90 10.79 2.15
CA SER A 54 8.02 9.63 2.32
C SER A 54 8.14 8.95 3.69
N ASN A 55 9.25 9.17 4.40
CA ASN A 55 9.47 8.66 5.74
C ASN A 55 9.09 9.73 6.78
N SER A 56 8.07 9.46 7.60
CA SER A 56 7.52 10.42 8.57
C SER A 56 8.57 10.97 9.53
N ARG A 57 9.48 10.13 10.02
CA ARG A 57 10.56 10.53 10.95
C ARG A 57 11.59 11.42 10.27
N GLN A 58 12.04 11.04 9.06
CA GLN A 58 13.01 11.84 8.29
C GLN A 58 12.39 13.16 7.84
N ARG A 59 11.12 13.14 7.44
CA ARG A 59 10.36 14.34 7.09
C ARG A 59 10.25 15.29 8.27
N SER A 60 9.89 14.82 9.48
CA SER A 60 9.82 15.66 10.69
C SER A 60 11.16 16.31 11.00
N ILE A 61 12.28 15.60 10.87
CA ILE A 61 13.62 16.16 11.07
C ILE A 61 13.94 17.23 9.99
N PHE A 62 13.60 16.95 8.75
CA PHE A 62 13.75 17.90 7.65
C PHE A 62 12.90 19.15 7.87
N ASP A 63 11.63 18.98 8.22
CA ASP A 63 10.68 20.06 8.47
C ASP A 63 11.12 20.91 9.67
N ALA A 64 11.54 20.32 10.78
CA ALA A 64 12.06 21.05 11.92
C ALA A 64 13.25 21.96 11.55
N SER A 65 14.11 21.52 10.63
CA SER A 65 15.23 22.32 10.12
C SER A 65 14.81 23.36 9.09
N PHE A 66 13.70 23.11 8.38
CA PHE A 66 13.19 23.98 7.32
C PHE A 66 12.23 25.06 7.86
N PHE A 67 11.44 24.73 8.87
CA PHE A 67 10.41 25.62 9.43
C PHE A 67 10.90 26.63 10.48
N THR A 68 12.13 26.54 10.99
CA THR A 68 12.66 27.55 11.91
C THR A 68 12.66 28.99 11.33
N ARG A 69 12.30 29.16 10.07
CA ARG A 69 12.19 30.44 9.37
C ARG A 69 10.80 30.88 8.94
N PHE A 70 9.75 30.05 9.07
CA PHE A 70 8.42 30.35 8.50
C PHE A 70 7.26 30.38 9.49
N SER A 71 7.47 30.19 10.80
CA SER A 71 6.38 30.12 11.81
C SER A 71 5.90 31.47 12.34
N MET A 72 5.77 32.48 11.48
CA MET A 72 5.04 33.70 11.83
C MET A 72 4.10 34.11 10.70
N ARG A 73 3.03 33.40 10.51
CA ARG A 73 1.76 33.92 9.94
C ARG A 73 0.78 32.78 9.65
N ARG A 74 -0.18 32.57 10.54
CA ARG A 74 -1.62 32.37 10.25
C ARG A 74 -2.35 31.92 11.50
N GLU A 75 -2.77 32.88 12.28
CA GLU A 75 -3.93 32.75 13.18
C GLU A 75 -5.18 33.14 12.39
N ASN A 76 -6.27 32.44 12.71
CA ASN A 76 -7.67 32.74 12.43
C ASN A 76 -8.18 32.56 10.99
N GLN A 77 -8.76 31.37 10.76
CA GLN A 77 -10.05 31.26 10.03
C GLN A 77 -10.78 30.02 10.55
N ASN A 78 -12.07 30.13 10.82
CA ASN A 78 -13.00 29.03 11.07
C ASN A 78 -12.93 28.04 9.88
N VAL A 79 -12.05 27.06 9.98
CA VAL A 79 -11.91 26.01 8.96
C VAL A 79 -12.97 24.97 9.28
N PHE A 80 -13.87 24.72 8.33
CA PHE A 80 -14.81 23.59 8.38
C PHE A 80 -14.03 22.30 8.68
N ASP A 81 -14.33 21.67 9.80
CA ASP A 81 -13.68 20.41 10.20
C ASP A 81 -14.29 19.25 9.42
N TYR A 82 -13.72 19.00 8.24
CA TYR A 82 -14.16 17.94 7.33
C TYR A 82 -14.07 16.56 7.97
N ARG A 83 -13.07 16.33 8.83
CA ARG A 83 -12.91 15.05 9.53
C ARG A 83 -14.07 14.80 10.50
N SER A 84 -14.37 15.78 11.36
CA SER A 84 -15.51 15.67 12.27
C SER A 84 -16.81 15.45 11.51
N TRP A 85 -17.03 16.17 10.43
CA TRP A 85 -18.19 15.98 9.57
C TRP A 85 -18.29 14.57 8.97
N LEU A 86 -17.18 13.94 8.53
CA LEU A 86 -17.14 12.55 8.08
C LEU A 86 -17.40 11.58 9.23
N SER A 87 -16.82 11.85 10.41
CA SER A 87 -16.92 10.96 11.58
C SER A 87 -18.32 10.85 12.15
N GLU A 88 -19.16 11.85 11.99
CA GLU A 88 -20.57 11.85 12.41
C GLU A 88 -21.48 11.01 11.50
N ARG A 89 -20.99 10.62 10.32
CA ARG A 89 -21.76 9.86 9.32
C ARG A 89 -21.50 8.38 9.43
N MET A 90 -22.53 7.58 9.12
CA MET A 90 -22.46 6.12 9.19
C MET A 90 -22.56 5.42 7.83
N ASP A 91 -22.75 6.18 6.75
CA ASP A 91 -22.76 5.62 5.41
C ASP A 91 -21.38 5.18 4.94
N TYR A 92 -21.33 4.18 4.06
CA TYR A 92 -20.08 3.55 3.61
C TYR A 92 -19.16 4.52 2.87
N GLU A 93 -19.72 5.45 2.13
CA GLU A 93 -18.95 6.46 1.40
C GLU A 93 -18.20 7.37 2.36
N SER A 94 -18.89 7.91 3.37
CA SER A 94 -18.29 8.78 4.37
C SER A 94 -17.22 8.04 5.19
N ARG A 95 -17.44 6.76 5.51
CA ARG A 95 -16.47 5.93 6.21
C ARG A 95 -15.23 5.65 5.35
N ALA A 96 -15.41 5.30 4.08
CA ALA A 96 -14.29 5.14 3.15
C ALA A 96 -13.48 6.43 3.01
N LYS A 97 -14.17 7.57 2.87
CA LYS A 97 -13.52 8.90 2.81
C LYS A 97 -12.79 9.25 4.09
N LEU A 98 -13.33 8.88 5.27
CA LEU A 98 -12.66 9.10 6.55
C LEU A 98 -11.35 8.31 6.67
N ILE A 99 -11.36 7.03 6.27
CA ILE A 99 -10.17 6.19 6.25
C ILE A 99 -9.07 6.84 5.40
N PHE A 100 -9.39 7.25 4.18
CA PHE A 100 -8.40 7.88 3.29
C PHE A 100 -8.00 9.26 3.73
N PHE A 101 -8.93 10.04 4.32
CA PHE A 101 -8.60 11.33 4.92
C PHE A 101 -7.60 11.17 6.06
N ASP A 102 -7.79 10.19 6.94
CA ASP A 102 -6.90 9.95 8.07
C ASP A 102 -5.51 9.48 7.58
N LEU A 103 -5.43 8.61 6.57
CA LEU A 103 -4.15 8.23 5.92
C LEU A 103 -3.43 9.45 5.31
N MET A 104 -4.16 10.38 4.70
CA MET A 104 -3.58 11.61 4.13
C MET A 104 -3.01 12.56 5.19
N HIS A 105 -3.54 12.50 6.41
CA HIS A 105 -3.20 13.44 7.49
C HIS A 105 -2.36 12.80 8.59
N HIS A 106 -1.63 11.69 8.29
CA HIS A 106 -0.76 10.98 9.22
C HIS A 106 -1.50 10.52 10.50
N ARG A 107 -2.69 9.95 10.29
CA ARG A 107 -3.52 9.32 11.32
C ARG A 107 -3.74 7.86 10.94
N GLU A 108 -2.65 7.15 10.77
CA GLU A 108 -2.64 5.77 10.27
C GLU A 108 -3.36 4.83 11.23
N ASP A 109 -3.21 5.06 12.54
CA ASP A 109 -3.87 4.24 13.57
C ASP A 109 -5.39 4.34 13.48
N GLU A 110 -5.92 5.56 13.37
CA GLU A 110 -7.36 5.80 13.22
C GLU A 110 -7.89 5.22 11.90
N ALA A 111 -7.12 5.36 10.83
CA ALA A 111 -7.50 4.82 9.52
C ALA A 111 -7.59 3.28 9.54
N VAL A 112 -6.61 2.60 10.15
CA VAL A 112 -6.62 1.14 10.28
C VAL A 112 -7.74 0.66 11.18
N VAL A 113 -7.95 1.30 12.34
CA VAL A 113 -9.05 0.97 13.26
C VAL A 113 -10.40 1.10 12.55
N GLU A 114 -10.63 2.20 11.82
CA GLU A 114 -11.87 2.40 11.09
C GLU A 114 -12.04 1.40 9.94
N PHE A 115 -10.98 1.12 9.19
CA PHE A 115 -10.99 0.11 8.14
C PHE A 115 -11.36 -1.27 8.69
N LYS A 116 -10.70 -1.72 9.76
CA LYS A 116 -10.99 -3.00 10.43
C LYS A 116 -12.45 -3.07 10.91
N ARG A 117 -12.90 -1.98 11.54
CA ARG A 117 -14.31 -1.89 12.01
C ARG A 117 -15.30 -2.08 10.86
N MET A 118 -15.03 -1.44 9.72
CA MET A 118 -15.90 -1.53 8.55
C MET A 118 -15.84 -2.90 7.88
N SER A 119 -14.65 -3.45 7.70
CA SER A 119 -14.44 -4.76 7.06
C SER A 119 -15.04 -5.91 7.88
N MET A 120 -14.93 -5.87 9.22
CA MET A 120 -15.45 -6.93 10.09
C MET A 120 -16.99 -6.90 10.22
N ASN A 121 -17.59 -5.72 10.21
CA ASN A 121 -19.03 -5.58 10.46
C ASN A 121 -19.89 -5.50 9.20
N HIS A 122 -19.28 -5.32 8.02
CA HIS A 122 -20.00 -5.06 6.78
C HIS A 122 -19.38 -5.81 5.61
N ILE A 123 -19.94 -6.96 5.26
CA ILE A 123 -19.48 -7.85 4.17
C ILE A 123 -19.40 -7.10 2.82
N ASP A 124 -20.31 -6.16 2.58
CA ASP A 124 -20.39 -5.39 1.33
C ASP A 124 -19.50 -4.13 1.33
N PHE A 125 -18.77 -3.87 2.41
CA PHE A 125 -17.90 -2.71 2.46
C PHE A 125 -16.70 -2.89 1.52
N SER A 126 -16.50 -1.91 0.65
CA SER A 126 -15.38 -1.92 -0.29
C SER A 126 -14.91 -0.50 -0.57
N LEU A 127 -13.67 -0.22 -0.26
CA LEU A 127 -13.02 1.08 -0.55
C LEU A 127 -13.05 1.39 -2.05
N LYS A 128 -12.84 0.37 -2.90
CA LYS A 128 -12.81 0.49 -4.35
C LYS A 128 -14.04 1.14 -4.96
N LYS A 129 -15.21 1.05 -4.31
CA LYS A 129 -16.47 1.63 -4.80
C LYS A 129 -16.50 3.17 -4.77
N TRP A 130 -15.70 3.79 -3.89
CA TRP A 130 -15.85 5.20 -3.53
C TRP A 130 -14.72 6.11 -4.04
N PHE A 131 -13.76 5.53 -4.76
CA PHE A 131 -12.59 6.27 -5.24
C PHE A 131 -12.33 6.00 -6.71
N THR A 132 -11.58 6.90 -7.34
CA THR A 132 -10.99 6.61 -8.64
C THR A 132 -10.03 5.43 -8.52
N ARG A 133 -9.68 4.79 -9.64
CA ARG A 133 -8.71 3.69 -9.64
C ARG A 133 -7.37 4.14 -9.09
N GLU A 134 -6.92 5.31 -9.52
CA GLU A 134 -5.65 5.90 -9.09
C GLU A 134 -5.64 6.16 -7.59
N ASP A 135 -6.69 6.78 -7.07
CA ASP A 135 -6.78 7.08 -5.63
C ASP A 135 -6.85 5.78 -4.82
N PHE A 136 -7.64 4.80 -5.26
CA PHE A 136 -7.70 3.50 -4.58
C PHE A 136 -6.34 2.80 -4.59
N MET A 137 -5.63 2.77 -5.72
CA MET A 137 -4.32 2.14 -5.81
C MET A 137 -3.29 2.84 -4.92
N ASP A 138 -3.27 4.19 -4.90
CA ASP A 138 -2.35 4.96 -4.07
C ASP A 138 -2.62 4.80 -2.57
N TYR A 139 -3.86 5.05 -2.13
CA TYR A 139 -4.21 4.99 -0.70
C TYR A 139 -4.38 3.56 -0.21
N GLY A 140 -4.89 2.66 -1.06
CA GLY A 140 -4.98 1.24 -0.74
C GLY A 140 -3.61 0.62 -0.50
N TYR A 141 -2.59 1.00 -1.28
CA TYR A 141 -1.22 0.54 -1.05
C TYR A 141 -0.67 1.05 0.28
N ILE A 142 -0.87 2.35 0.61
CA ILE A 142 -0.47 2.90 1.91
C ILE A 142 -1.19 2.17 3.05
N LEU A 143 -2.50 1.94 2.91
CA LEU A 143 -3.25 1.20 3.92
C LEU A 143 -2.73 -0.23 4.09
N ALA A 144 -2.35 -0.91 2.99
CA ALA A 144 -1.76 -2.24 3.06
C ALA A 144 -0.41 -2.24 3.79
N GLU A 145 0.47 -1.24 3.55
CA GLU A 145 1.70 -1.05 4.30
C GLU A 145 1.42 -0.90 5.81
N GLU A 146 0.42 -0.09 6.17
CA GLU A 146 0.04 0.15 7.57
C GLU A 146 -0.59 -1.07 8.24
N LEU A 147 -1.34 -1.88 7.49
CA LEU A 147 -1.87 -3.16 7.97
C LEU A 147 -0.75 -4.16 8.24
N VAL A 148 0.23 -4.26 7.35
CA VAL A 148 1.40 -5.15 7.56
C VAL A 148 2.20 -4.74 8.80
N LEU A 149 2.40 -3.44 9.03
CA LEU A 149 3.08 -2.93 10.24
C LEU A 149 2.35 -3.31 11.54
N ARG A 150 1.04 -3.59 11.48
CA ARG A 150 0.19 -3.99 12.61
C ARG A 150 -0.15 -5.48 12.61
N GLU A 151 0.55 -6.25 11.79
CA GLU A 151 0.39 -7.71 11.68
C GLU A 151 -1.00 -8.16 11.18
N GLU A 152 -1.73 -7.25 10.50
CA GLU A 152 -3.04 -7.52 9.90
C GLU A 152 -2.87 -8.06 8.47
N PHE A 153 -2.13 -9.15 8.34
CA PHE A 153 -1.61 -9.67 7.06
C PHE A 153 -2.71 -10.10 6.09
N TYR A 154 -3.79 -10.73 6.58
CA TYR A 154 -4.89 -11.16 5.71
C TYR A 154 -5.56 -9.97 5.02
N ASP A 155 -5.86 -8.91 5.76
CA ASP A 155 -6.47 -7.70 5.21
C ASP A 155 -5.51 -6.95 4.27
N ALA A 156 -4.22 -6.94 4.59
CA ALA A 156 -3.19 -6.36 3.74
C ALA A 156 -3.11 -7.07 2.39
N ILE A 157 -3.07 -8.41 2.37
CA ILE A 157 -3.05 -9.20 1.14
C ILE A 157 -4.33 -8.98 0.32
N ASN A 158 -5.49 -8.89 0.95
CA ASN A 158 -6.75 -8.61 0.27
C ASN A 158 -6.73 -7.26 -0.48
N LEU A 159 -6.07 -6.24 0.06
CA LEU A 159 -5.88 -4.96 -0.62
C LEU A 159 -4.83 -5.05 -1.73
N LEU A 160 -3.68 -5.67 -1.45
CA LEU A 160 -2.59 -5.83 -2.42
C LEU A 160 -3.03 -6.62 -3.64
N GLU A 161 -3.80 -7.70 -3.47
CA GLU A 161 -4.40 -8.46 -4.55
C GLU A 161 -5.27 -7.59 -5.45
N GLN A 162 -6.19 -6.80 -4.87
CA GLN A 162 -7.04 -5.90 -5.64
C GLN A 162 -6.22 -4.88 -6.44
N ILE A 163 -5.14 -4.38 -5.87
CA ILE A 163 -4.22 -3.42 -6.50
C ILE A 163 -3.47 -4.09 -7.66
N ILE A 164 -2.94 -5.31 -7.46
CA ILE A 164 -2.22 -6.06 -8.48
C ILE A 164 -3.14 -6.38 -9.68
N ILE A 165 -4.33 -6.91 -9.43
CA ILE A 165 -5.33 -7.19 -10.48
C ILE A 165 -5.71 -5.90 -11.23
N MET A 166 -5.82 -4.79 -10.52
CA MET A 166 -6.15 -3.51 -11.13
C MET A 166 -5.00 -2.97 -12.00
N GLU A 167 -3.74 -3.14 -11.57
CA GLU A 167 -2.57 -2.75 -12.35
C GLU A 167 -2.47 -3.56 -13.65
N TYR A 168 -2.77 -4.85 -13.65
CA TYR A 168 -2.82 -5.66 -14.87
C TYR A 168 -3.89 -5.17 -15.86
N SER A 169 -5.00 -4.66 -15.37
CA SER A 169 -6.06 -4.11 -16.21
C SER A 169 -5.80 -2.68 -16.67
N TYR A 170 -5.04 -1.92 -15.88
CA TYR A 170 -4.82 -0.49 -16.04
C TYR A 170 -3.47 -0.09 -15.47
N SER A 171 -2.44 -0.12 -16.30
CA SER A 171 -1.04 0.16 -15.93
C SER A 171 -0.85 1.57 -15.38
N TYR A 172 -1.04 1.75 -14.09
CA TYR A 172 -0.94 3.01 -13.38
C TYR A 172 0.40 3.15 -12.66
N PHE A 173 0.79 2.16 -11.85
CA PHE A 173 2.03 2.17 -11.09
C PHE A 173 3.27 2.02 -11.97
N ARG A 174 3.20 1.18 -13.00
CA ARG A 174 4.28 0.92 -13.96
C ARG A 174 5.63 0.64 -13.26
N LEU A 175 6.54 1.65 -13.22
CA LEU A 175 7.87 1.51 -12.61
C LEU A 175 7.84 1.22 -11.10
N PHE A 176 6.76 1.54 -10.42
CA PHE A 176 6.57 1.22 -9.02
C PHE A 176 5.94 -0.16 -8.80
N PHE A 177 5.36 -0.75 -9.85
CA PHE A 177 4.68 -2.05 -9.74
C PHE A 177 5.60 -3.20 -9.28
N PRO A 178 6.87 -3.30 -9.71
CA PRO A 178 7.78 -4.30 -9.14
C PRO A 178 7.92 -4.20 -7.61
N GLU A 179 7.94 -2.99 -7.05
CA GLU A 179 8.00 -2.77 -5.58
C GLU A 179 6.73 -3.32 -4.91
N VAL A 180 5.54 -3.12 -5.51
CA VAL A 180 4.28 -3.69 -5.02
C VAL A 180 4.33 -5.23 -5.03
N MET A 181 4.84 -5.82 -6.12
CA MET A 181 4.99 -7.26 -6.24
C MET A 181 5.99 -7.83 -5.24
N ASP A 182 7.13 -7.15 -5.06
CA ASP A 182 8.16 -7.56 -4.10
C ASP A 182 7.66 -7.48 -2.67
N PHE A 183 6.97 -6.40 -2.30
CA PHE A 183 6.35 -6.24 -0.99
C PHE A 183 5.29 -7.32 -0.73
N THR A 184 4.41 -7.57 -1.70
CA THR A 184 3.38 -8.62 -1.59
C THR A 184 4.02 -10.00 -1.43
N ARG A 185 5.07 -10.30 -2.20
CA ARG A 185 5.83 -11.55 -2.09
C ARG A 185 6.45 -11.70 -0.70
N GLU A 186 7.03 -10.64 -0.17
CA GLU A 186 7.63 -10.64 1.17
C GLU A 186 6.59 -11.01 2.23
N VAL A 187 5.41 -10.39 2.20
CA VAL A 187 4.32 -10.71 3.13
C VAL A 187 3.87 -12.15 2.98
N LEU A 188 3.64 -12.62 1.75
CA LEU A 188 3.22 -14.00 1.47
C LEU A 188 4.22 -15.05 1.97
N ARG A 189 5.52 -14.78 1.82
CA ARG A 189 6.56 -15.76 2.19
C ARG A 189 6.87 -15.78 3.68
N ASN A 190 6.79 -14.63 4.35
CA ASN A 190 7.35 -14.47 5.68
C ASN A 190 6.29 -14.30 6.78
N HIS A 191 5.04 -13.97 6.41
CA HIS A 191 4.06 -13.54 7.41
C HIS A 191 2.70 -14.26 7.35
N ILE A 192 2.47 -15.17 6.42
CA ILE A 192 1.18 -15.87 6.30
C ILE A 192 1.16 -17.18 7.07
N ASP A 193 2.12 -18.08 6.77
CA ASP A 193 2.14 -19.41 7.38
C ASP A 193 2.41 -19.33 8.90
N GLY A 194 1.51 -19.90 9.68
CA GLY A 194 1.58 -19.92 11.14
C GLY A 194 1.18 -18.62 11.85
N THR A 195 0.85 -17.56 11.13
CA THR A 195 0.41 -16.28 11.71
C THR A 195 -1.11 -16.13 11.68
N ILE A 196 -1.74 -16.63 10.62
CA ILE A 196 -3.21 -16.68 10.48
C ILE A 196 -3.67 -18.15 10.53
N SER A 197 -5.00 -18.38 10.56
CA SER A 197 -5.51 -19.76 10.56
C SER A 197 -5.15 -20.48 9.25
N ASP A 198 -5.05 -21.81 9.31
CA ASP A 198 -4.69 -22.63 8.16
C ASP A 198 -5.68 -22.46 6.99
N GLU A 199 -6.97 -22.28 7.28
CA GLU A 199 -8.00 -22.06 6.28
C GLU A 199 -7.80 -20.73 5.56
N LEU A 200 -7.47 -19.66 6.31
CA LEU A 200 -7.18 -18.36 5.72
C LEU A 200 -5.85 -18.36 4.95
N ALA A 201 -4.85 -19.10 5.44
CA ALA A 201 -3.57 -19.24 4.75
C ALA A 201 -3.74 -19.96 3.40
N ILE A 202 -4.54 -21.02 3.36
CA ILE A 202 -4.88 -21.73 2.12
C ILE A 202 -5.57 -20.78 1.14
N ASP A 203 -6.60 -20.03 1.58
CA ASP A 203 -7.32 -19.06 0.75
C ASP A 203 -6.36 -18.00 0.16
N VAL A 204 -5.46 -17.45 0.98
CA VAL A 204 -4.48 -16.47 0.54
C VAL A 204 -3.52 -17.05 -0.49
N PHE A 205 -2.94 -18.23 -0.24
CA PHE A 205 -1.98 -18.82 -1.16
C PHE A 205 -2.64 -19.28 -2.48
N GLU A 206 -3.87 -19.80 -2.42
CA GLU A 206 -4.63 -20.17 -3.62
C GLU A 206 -4.81 -18.95 -4.55
N ARG A 207 -5.28 -17.83 -4.01
CA ARG A 207 -5.43 -16.59 -4.77
C ARG A 207 -4.09 -16.02 -5.27
N ALA A 208 -3.01 -16.20 -4.50
CA ALA A 208 -1.69 -15.74 -4.87
C ALA A 208 -1.13 -16.44 -6.13
N LEU A 209 -1.53 -17.69 -6.42
CA LEU A 209 -1.12 -18.41 -7.62
C LEU A 209 -1.51 -17.67 -8.91
N ASP A 210 -2.60 -16.91 -8.89
CA ASP A 210 -3.13 -16.17 -10.05
C ASP A 210 -2.53 -14.76 -10.19
N LEU A 211 -1.69 -14.32 -9.26
CA LEU A 211 -1.12 -12.96 -9.25
C LEU A 211 0.13 -12.79 -10.11
N GLY A 212 0.55 -13.82 -10.84
CA GLY A 212 1.67 -13.72 -11.78
C GLY A 212 3.05 -13.69 -11.12
N PHE A 213 3.20 -14.31 -9.96
CA PHE A 213 4.48 -14.54 -9.31
C PHE A 213 5.34 -15.56 -10.08
N SER A 214 6.60 -15.69 -9.71
CA SER A 214 7.51 -16.64 -10.34
C SER A 214 7.10 -18.10 -10.07
N ARG A 215 7.55 -19.02 -10.95
CA ARG A 215 7.40 -20.46 -10.70
C ARG A 215 7.91 -20.88 -9.31
N SER A 216 9.03 -20.32 -8.87
CA SER A 216 9.58 -20.59 -7.54
C SER A 216 8.67 -20.14 -6.40
N ASP A 217 7.96 -19.01 -6.58
CA ASP A 217 6.99 -18.52 -5.60
C ASP A 217 5.76 -19.43 -5.59
N ASN A 218 5.26 -19.84 -6.76
CA ASN A 218 4.10 -20.74 -6.86
C ASN A 218 4.40 -22.11 -6.23
N VAL A 219 5.61 -22.67 -6.43
CA VAL A 219 6.04 -23.89 -5.73
C VAL A 219 6.04 -23.69 -4.21
N PHE A 220 6.50 -22.53 -3.74
CA PHE A 220 6.47 -22.20 -2.31
C PHE A 220 5.03 -22.14 -1.78
N PHE A 221 4.12 -21.43 -2.48
CA PHE A 221 2.73 -21.30 -2.07
C PHE A 221 2.02 -22.65 -2.02
N LEU A 222 2.16 -23.48 -3.06
CA LEU A 222 1.59 -24.81 -3.08
C LEU A 222 2.15 -25.71 -1.97
N SER A 223 3.45 -25.59 -1.66
CA SER A 223 4.05 -26.33 -0.56
C SER A 223 3.42 -25.94 0.77
N LYS A 224 3.22 -24.64 1.01
CA LYS A 224 2.59 -24.14 2.23
C LYS A 224 1.11 -24.50 2.33
N MET A 225 0.40 -24.46 1.21
CA MET A 225 -0.98 -24.98 1.13
C MET A 225 -1.03 -26.47 1.50
N SER A 226 -0.14 -27.29 0.96
CA SER A 226 -0.07 -28.73 1.29
C SER A 226 0.18 -28.96 2.78
N GLU A 227 1.10 -28.21 3.39
CA GLU A 227 1.36 -28.28 4.83
C GLU A 227 0.12 -27.89 5.65
N ALA A 228 -0.57 -26.82 5.27
CA ALA A 228 -1.79 -26.36 5.92
C ALA A 228 -2.93 -27.39 5.78
N TYR A 229 -3.13 -27.97 4.58
CA TYR A 229 -4.12 -29.03 4.37
C TYR A 229 -3.84 -30.26 5.24
N ILE A 230 -2.57 -30.63 5.45
CA ILE A 230 -2.20 -31.72 6.37
C ILE A 230 -2.60 -31.35 7.80
N ARG A 231 -2.35 -30.11 8.24
CA ARG A 231 -2.69 -29.67 9.61
C ARG A 231 -4.21 -29.70 9.89
N ILE A 232 -5.04 -29.35 8.89
CA ILE A 232 -6.50 -29.42 9.02
C ILE A 232 -7.07 -30.82 8.72
N GLY A 233 -6.22 -31.81 8.36
CA GLY A 233 -6.61 -33.21 8.15
C GLY A 233 -7.07 -33.55 6.74
N ASP A 234 -6.96 -32.65 5.75
CA ASP A 234 -7.30 -32.91 4.35
C ASP A 234 -6.09 -33.43 3.55
N ALA A 235 -5.79 -34.72 3.74
CA ALA A 235 -4.69 -35.37 3.02
C ALA A 235 -4.92 -35.48 1.50
N HIS A 236 -6.18 -35.37 1.03
CA HIS A 236 -6.47 -35.41 -0.39
C HIS A 236 -6.08 -34.09 -1.06
N ALA A 237 -6.53 -32.96 -0.53
CA ALA A 237 -6.15 -31.64 -1.03
C ALA A 237 -4.64 -31.39 -0.94
N ALA A 238 -3.98 -31.87 0.13
CA ALA A 238 -2.53 -31.81 0.27
C ALA A 238 -1.80 -32.51 -0.88
N ARG A 239 -2.28 -33.69 -1.31
CA ARG A 239 -1.68 -34.41 -2.46
C ARG A 239 -1.89 -33.66 -3.77
N LEU A 240 -3.07 -33.05 -3.99
CA LEU A 240 -3.32 -32.26 -5.20
C LEU A 240 -2.34 -31.08 -5.31
N CYS A 241 -2.01 -30.41 -4.21
CA CYS A 241 -0.98 -29.36 -4.22
C CYS A 241 0.40 -29.91 -4.63
N ILE A 242 0.77 -31.12 -4.15
CA ILE A 242 2.04 -31.74 -4.51
C ILE A 242 2.05 -32.14 -6.01
N ASP A 243 0.96 -32.69 -6.50
CA ASP A 243 0.82 -33.05 -7.92
C ASP A 243 0.92 -31.80 -8.80
N GLU A 244 0.33 -30.68 -8.40
CA GLU A 244 0.43 -29.40 -9.11
C GLU A 244 1.88 -28.87 -9.13
N ILE A 245 2.63 -29.00 -8.04
CA ILE A 245 4.07 -28.65 -8.02
C ILE A 245 4.86 -29.40 -9.09
N HIS A 246 4.53 -30.69 -9.32
CA HIS A 246 5.21 -31.48 -10.34
C HIS A 246 4.83 -31.08 -11.77
N ASN A 247 3.67 -30.44 -11.95
CA ASN A 247 3.16 -30.00 -13.25
C ASN A 247 3.63 -28.58 -13.62
N LEU A 248 4.08 -27.79 -12.67
CA LEU A 248 4.67 -26.46 -12.91
C LEU A 248 6.01 -26.57 -13.64
#